data_44047fe2574e26e06fd977d20a2d707b
#
_entry.id   44047fe2574e26e06fd977d20a2d707b
#
_cell.length_a   1.000
_cell.length_b   1.000
_cell.length_c   1.000
_cell.angle_alpha   90.00
_cell.angle_beta   90.00
_cell.angle_gamma   90.00
#
_symmetry.space_group_name_H-M   'P 1'
#
loop_
_entity.id
_entity.type
_entity.pdbx_description
1 polymer ?
#
loop_
_entity_poly.entity_id
_entity_poly.type
_entity_poly.pdbx_seq_one_letter_code
_entity_poly.pdbx_strand_id
1 'polypeptide(L)'
;MGIETNKWGFRVGRLPHGPRNKISDVPGVTVGHCTLADGNVQTGVTALLPHPGDVFHDKVLAASHVINGFGKTTGLVQIDELGTLETPILFTNTLSVGTVETALVKYMLQRDPDICETTGSVNPVVCECNDSGLNDIRGLHVTEEHVFAALADCRADFAEGAVGAGRGMRCHGLKGGIGSASRQVELDGKTYTIGALVLSNHAVFDDLVVAGTPIQTLLDAKIPPHEDKGSIITVLATDIPLSERQLRRLCHRALVGLSRTGSFCGNGSGEIVIAFTTANRVPHYSEKAILPMGMLHDDAINPLFRAVAECVEESVLSSLLHAETVTGYHGRTVRCLSDLLDEK
;
A
#
# COMPACT_ATOMS: atom_id res chain seq x y z
N MET A 1 13.16 -2.12 -14.08
CA MET A 1 12.59 -3.33 -14.71
C MET A 1 11.54 -3.80 -13.74
N GLY A 2 10.31 -3.97 -14.19
CA GLY A 2 9.24 -4.49 -13.36
C GLY A 2 9.63 -5.81 -12.71
N ILE A 3 8.73 -6.40 -11.87
CA ILE A 3 8.95 -7.74 -11.32
C ILE A 3 9.76 -8.50 -12.35
N GLU A 4 10.83 -9.18 -11.95
CA GLU A 4 11.46 -10.14 -12.86
C GLU A 4 10.48 -11.26 -13.18
N THR A 5 9.32 -10.87 -13.75
CA THR A 5 8.34 -11.75 -14.36
C THR A 5 9.01 -12.65 -15.38
N ASN A 6 10.18 -12.24 -15.83
CA ASN A 6 11.00 -12.98 -16.78
C ASN A 6 11.58 -14.28 -16.23
N LYS A 7 11.85 -14.41 -14.90
CA LYS A 7 12.38 -15.65 -14.32
C LYS A 7 11.37 -16.80 -14.42
N TRP A 8 10.08 -16.51 -14.23
CA TRP A 8 8.98 -17.49 -14.30
C TRP A 8 8.03 -17.26 -15.48
N GLY A 9 8.31 -16.27 -16.36
CA GLY A 9 7.50 -15.98 -17.55
C GLY A 9 6.15 -15.30 -17.25
N PHE A 10 5.89 -14.82 -16.05
CA PHE A 10 4.63 -14.14 -15.70
C PHE A 10 4.59 -12.73 -16.33
N ARG A 11 3.42 -12.34 -16.81
CA ARG A 11 3.17 -11.00 -17.34
C ARG A 11 1.80 -10.52 -16.88
N VAL A 12 1.78 -9.40 -16.15
CA VAL A 12 0.55 -8.76 -15.69
C VAL A 12 0.22 -7.56 -16.56
N GLY A 13 -0.96 -7.59 -17.17
CA GLY A 13 -1.51 -6.45 -17.91
C GLY A 13 -0.87 -6.19 -19.27
N ARG A 14 -1.14 -5.00 -19.81
CA ARG A 14 -0.75 -4.58 -21.17
C ARG A 14 -0.09 -3.21 -21.22
N LEU A 15 -0.32 -2.38 -20.19
CA LEU A 15 0.24 -1.03 -20.13
C LEU A 15 1.75 -1.09 -19.81
N PRO A 16 2.55 -0.16 -20.34
CA PRO A 16 3.96 -0.08 -20.02
C PRO A 16 4.17 0.23 -18.54
N HIS A 17 5.21 -0.36 -17.97
CA HIS A 17 5.65 -0.08 -16.60
C HIS A 17 6.39 1.26 -16.53
N GLY A 18 6.39 1.91 -15.37
CA GLY A 18 7.35 2.94 -15.04
C GLY A 18 8.76 2.37 -14.87
N PRO A 19 9.78 3.23 -14.72
CA PRO A 19 11.19 2.80 -14.72
C PRO A 19 11.58 1.78 -13.65
N ARG A 20 10.95 1.84 -12.47
CA ARG A 20 11.18 0.92 -11.34
C ARG A 20 10.09 -0.12 -11.19
N ASN A 21 8.96 0.10 -11.87
CA ASN A 21 7.69 -0.59 -11.62
C ASN A 21 7.27 -0.55 -10.14
N LYS A 22 7.38 0.61 -9.52
CA LYS A 22 7.03 0.86 -8.11
C LYS A 22 6.17 2.13 -7.99
N ILE A 23 5.44 2.28 -6.90
CA ILE A 23 4.64 3.49 -6.63
C ILE A 23 5.50 4.76 -6.67
N SER A 24 6.78 4.64 -6.36
CA SER A 24 7.78 5.73 -6.41
C SER A 24 8.18 6.17 -7.82
N ASP A 25 7.63 5.56 -8.87
CA ASP A 25 7.70 6.11 -10.22
C ASP A 25 6.80 7.35 -10.39
N VAL A 26 5.82 7.52 -9.50
CA VAL A 26 5.09 8.78 -9.35
C VAL A 26 6.04 9.82 -8.74
N PRO A 27 6.29 10.95 -9.43
CA PRO A 27 7.30 11.91 -9.01
C PRO A 27 7.09 12.41 -7.56
N GLY A 28 8.14 12.29 -6.74
CA GLY A 28 8.17 12.75 -5.36
C GLY A 28 7.73 11.70 -4.33
N VAL A 29 7.07 10.63 -4.73
CA VAL A 29 6.67 9.55 -3.81
C VAL A 29 7.87 8.72 -3.39
N THR A 30 7.99 8.48 -2.08
CA THR A 30 9.03 7.62 -1.50
C THR A 30 8.45 6.69 -0.43
N VAL A 31 9.12 5.55 -0.21
CA VAL A 31 8.72 4.54 0.78
C VAL A 31 9.92 4.11 1.59
N GLY A 32 9.73 3.91 2.91
CA GLY A 32 10.77 3.46 3.82
C GLY A 32 10.26 2.43 4.81
N HIS A 33 11.17 1.68 5.39
CA HIS A 33 10.86 0.55 6.26
C HIS A 33 11.70 0.54 7.53
N CYS A 34 11.07 0.11 8.63
CA CYS A 34 11.78 -0.39 9.81
C CYS A 34 11.27 -1.80 10.10
N THR A 35 12.13 -2.81 9.94
CA THR A 35 11.79 -4.22 10.06
C THR A 35 12.26 -4.76 11.39
N LEU A 36 11.36 -5.42 12.15
CA LEU A 36 11.66 -6.15 13.37
C LEU A 36 11.59 -7.66 13.05
N ALA A 37 12.74 -8.33 13.04
CA ALA A 37 12.90 -9.72 12.62
C ALA A 37 13.81 -10.49 13.59
N ASP A 38 13.28 -10.77 14.79
CA ASP A 38 14.01 -11.49 15.83
C ASP A 38 13.12 -12.58 16.48
N GLY A 39 13.40 -13.83 16.21
CA GLY A 39 12.70 -14.99 16.76
C GLY A 39 11.17 -14.90 16.61
N ASN A 40 10.46 -14.71 17.71
CA ASN A 40 9.00 -14.59 17.74
C ASN A 40 8.48 -13.21 17.29
N VAL A 41 9.36 -12.21 17.14
CA VAL A 41 8.99 -10.85 16.71
C VAL A 41 9.21 -10.74 15.21
N GLN A 42 8.11 -10.70 14.46
CA GLN A 42 8.11 -10.63 13.01
C GLN A 42 7.11 -9.55 12.57
N THR A 43 7.51 -8.28 12.66
CA THR A 43 6.65 -7.12 12.43
C THR A 43 7.46 -5.91 11.95
N GLY A 44 6.87 -4.73 11.94
CA GLY A 44 7.56 -3.49 11.63
C GLY A 44 6.64 -2.35 11.24
N VAL A 45 7.27 -1.31 10.70
CA VAL A 45 6.61 -0.11 10.20
C VAL A 45 7.06 0.15 8.77
N THR A 46 6.11 0.53 7.92
CA THR A 46 6.38 1.07 6.57
C THR A 46 5.82 2.49 6.52
N ALA A 47 6.58 3.41 5.96
CA ALA A 47 6.17 4.80 5.73
C ALA A 47 6.09 5.09 4.23
N LEU A 48 5.09 5.88 3.81
CA LEU A 48 4.95 6.42 2.46
C LEU A 48 4.84 7.94 2.57
N LEU A 49 5.77 8.67 1.91
CA LEU A 49 5.72 10.12 1.77
C LEU A 49 5.13 10.47 0.40
N PRO A 50 4.03 11.26 0.34
CA PRO A 50 3.40 11.65 -0.94
C PRO A 50 4.29 12.55 -1.80
N HIS A 51 5.15 13.34 -1.17
CA HIS A 51 6.13 14.23 -1.82
C HIS A 51 7.21 14.67 -0.82
N PRO A 52 8.36 15.23 -1.29
CA PRO A 52 9.48 15.58 -0.41
C PRO A 52 9.27 16.87 0.40
N GLY A 53 8.21 17.64 0.11
CA GLY A 53 7.88 18.88 0.79
C GLY A 53 7.16 18.65 2.12
N ASP A 54 6.66 19.74 2.67
CA ASP A 54 5.82 19.75 3.87
C ASP A 54 4.38 19.38 3.49
N VAL A 55 3.97 18.18 3.84
CA VAL A 55 2.65 17.63 3.46
C VAL A 55 1.52 18.32 4.22
N PHE A 56 1.78 18.84 5.43
CA PHE A 56 0.77 19.57 6.21
C PHE A 56 0.44 20.93 5.58
N HIS A 57 1.46 21.68 5.19
CA HIS A 57 1.30 22.99 4.59
C HIS A 57 0.99 22.95 3.08
N ASP A 58 1.32 21.86 2.39
CA ASP A 58 1.08 21.65 0.96
C ASP A 58 0.43 20.29 0.72
N LYS A 59 -0.87 20.19 1.08
CA LYS A 59 -1.63 18.95 1.05
C LYS A 59 -1.82 18.43 -0.37
N VAL A 60 -1.99 17.13 -0.53
CA VAL A 60 -2.40 16.51 -1.80
C VAL A 60 -3.89 16.19 -1.78
N LEU A 61 -4.56 16.26 -2.95
CA LEU A 61 -5.92 15.73 -3.07
C LEU A 61 -5.90 14.22 -2.90
N ALA A 62 -6.84 13.72 -2.10
CA ALA A 62 -6.96 12.31 -1.77
C ALA A 62 -8.42 11.86 -1.70
N ALA A 63 -8.61 10.55 -1.75
CA ALA A 63 -9.89 9.88 -1.50
C ALA A 63 -9.63 8.53 -0.88
N SER A 64 -10.62 7.97 -0.18
CA SER A 64 -10.57 6.62 0.32
C SER A 64 -11.79 5.79 -0.10
N HIS A 65 -11.69 4.47 0.03
CA HIS A 65 -12.78 3.54 -0.16
C HIS A 65 -12.57 2.29 0.68
N VAL A 66 -13.60 1.92 1.43
CA VAL A 66 -13.66 0.66 2.19
C VAL A 66 -14.43 -0.35 1.35
N ILE A 67 -13.74 -1.39 0.85
CA ILE A 67 -14.36 -2.50 0.13
C ILE A 67 -15.01 -3.44 1.14
N ASN A 68 -14.26 -3.87 2.15
CA ASN A 68 -14.75 -4.59 3.33
C ASN A 68 -14.04 -4.03 4.59
N GLY A 69 -14.79 -3.79 5.66
CA GLY A 69 -14.36 -2.93 6.77
C GLY A 69 -13.87 -3.66 8.03
N PHE A 70 -13.42 -4.90 7.95
CA PHE A 70 -12.84 -5.59 9.11
C PHE A 70 -11.41 -5.14 9.38
N GLY A 71 -11.21 -3.83 9.63
CA GLY A 71 -9.92 -3.17 9.81
C GLY A 71 -9.98 -1.99 10.78
N LYS A 72 -8.81 -1.46 11.18
CA LYS A 72 -8.61 -0.39 12.17
C LYS A 72 -7.78 0.77 11.61
N THR A 73 -7.82 0.96 10.29
CA THR A 73 -7.16 2.11 9.64
C THR A 73 -7.71 3.43 10.17
N THR A 74 -6.84 4.37 10.53
CA THR A 74 -7.18 5.70 11.04
C THR A 74 -7.03 6.78 9.98
N GLY A 75 -7.63 7.96 10.20
CA GLY A 75 -7.49 9.14 9.35
C GLY A 75 -8.43 9.22 8.15
N LEU A 76 -9.24 8.18 7.86
CA LEU A 76 -10.10 8.14 6.67
C LEU A 76 -11.26 9.12 6.74
N VAL A 77 -11.79 9.42 7.92
CA VAL A 77 -12.94 10.34 8.11
C VAL A 77 -12.63 11.72 7.53
N GLN A 78 -11.46 12.28 7.81
CA GLN A 78 -11.06 13.58 7.29
C GLN A 78 -10.71 13.52 5.79
N ILE A 79 -10.09 12.43 5.32
CA ILE A 79 -9.85 12.22 3.88
C ILE A 79 -11.17 12.22 3.11
N ASP A 80 -12.18 11.51 3.60
CA ASP A 80 -13.48 11.39 2.95
C ASP A 80 -14.29 12.71 2.96
N GLU A 81 -14.18 13.49 4.05
CA GLU A 81 -14.90 14.77 4.19
C GLU A 81 -14.20 15.93 3.46
N LEU A 82 -12.86 16.02 3.59
CA LEU A 82 -12.11 17.18 3.07
C LEU A 82 -11.41 16.92 1.73
N GLY A 83 -11.32 15.65 1.30
CA GLY A 83 -10.68 15.29 0.03
C GLY A 83 -9.17 15.53 0.00
N THR A 84 -8.50 15.58 1.17
CA THR A 84 -7.07 15.90 1.26
C THR A 84 -6.31 14.94 2.19
N LEU A 85 -5.02 14.74 1.90
CA LEU A 85 -4.05 14.07 2.76
C LEU A 85 -3.00 15.08 3.21
N GLU A 86 -2.74 15.14 4.52
CA GLU A 86 -1.87 16.15 5.15
C GLU A 86 -0.75 15.56 6.02
N THR A 87 -0.56 14.22 5.99
CA THR A 87 0.52 13.52 6.67
C THR A 87 1.14 12.46 5.77
N PRO A 88 2.31 11.88 6.10
CA PRO A 88 2.70 10.57 5.61
C PRO A 88 1.61 9.54 5.86
N ILE A 89 1.58 8.46 5.03
CA ILE A 89 0.76 7.28 5.30
C ILE A 89 1.66 6.23 5.94
N LEU A 90 1.31 5.76 7.13
CA LEU A 90 2.06 4.72 7.82
C LEU A 90 1.31 3.39 7.81
N PHE A 91 2.06 2.30 7.85
CA PHE A 91 1.55 0.92 7.88
C PHE A 91 2.21 0.18 9.03
N THR A 92 1.42 -0.65 9.72
CA THR A 92 1.90 -1.47 10.85
C THR A 92 0.99 -2.68 11.07
N ASN A 93 1.13 -3.37 12.21
CA ASN A 93 0.19 -4.41 12.62
C ASN A 93 -1.01 -3.85 13.40
N THR A 94 -2.08 -4.64 13.46
CA THR A 94 -3.38 -4.25 14.04
C THR A 94 -3.30 -3.67 15.46
N LEU A 95 -2.47 -4.24 16.34
CA LEU A 95 -2.43 -3.80 17.74
C LEU A 95 -1.47 -2.60 17.96
N SER A 96 -0.66 -2.26 16.97
CA SER A 96 0.30 -1.15 17.06
C SER A 96 -0.21 0.16 16.45
N VAL A 97 -1.44 0.20 15.90
CA VAL A 97 -2.02 1.39 15.26
C VAL A 97 -1.93 2.61 16.18
N GLY A 98 -2.39 2.52 17.44
CA GLY A 98 -2.36 3.64 18.37
C GLY A 98 -0.96 4.15 18.68
N THR A 99 0.03 3.25 18.82
CA THR A 99 1.45 3.64 19.03
C THR A 99 1.99 4.38 17.81
N VAL A 100 1.75 3.86 16.61
CA VAL A 100 2.23 4.45 15.35
C VAL A 100 1.53 5.78 15.07
N GLU A 101 0.23 5.88 15.36
CA GLU A 101 -0.55 7.12 15.25
C GLU A 101 0.01 8.22 16.17
N THR A 102 0.24 7.91 17.46
CA THR A 102 0.85 8.85 18.41
C THR A 102 2.23 9.29 17.96
N ALA A 103 3.05 8.36 17.45
CA ALA A 103 4.38 8.67 16.94
C ALA A 103 4.33 9.56 15.69
N LEU A 104 3.38 9.33 14.78
CA LEU A 104 3.16 10.20 13.61
C LEU A 104 2.73 11.60 14.03
N VAL A 105 1.83 11.74 14.99
CA VAL A 105 1.47 13.06 15.56
C VAL A 105 2.70 13.77 16.10
N LYS A 106 3.54 13.10 16.89
CA LYS A 106 4.79 13.71 17.42
C LYS A 106 5.75 14.13 16.31
N TYR A 107 5.89 13.30 15.25
CA TYR A 107 6.69 13.65 14.08
C TYR A 107 6.19 14.94 13.41
N MET A 108 4.86 15.06 13.23
CA MET A 108 4.25 16.24 12.63
C MET A 108 4.43 17.48 13.52
N LEU A 109 4.19 17.38 14.84
CA LEU A 109 4.41 18.50 15.79
C LEU A 109 5.86 18.99 15.86
N GLN A 110 6.84 18.10 15.67
CA GLN A 110 8.25 18.48 15.62
C GLN A 110 8.60 19.22 14.31
N ARG A 111 7.91 18.89 13.23
CA ARG A 111 8.14 19.46 11.91
C ARG A 111 7.38 20.77 11.71
N ASP A 112 6.15 20.82 12.21
CA ASP A 112 5.19 21.89 11.97
C ASP A 112 4.71 22.48 13.31
N PRO A 113 5.46 23.43 13.88
CA PRO A 113 5.24 23.93 15.24
C PRO A 113 3.97 24.81 15.38
N ASP A 114 3.31 25.16 14.31
CA ASP A 114 2.04 25.90 14.28
C ASP A 114 0.81 25.00 14.51
N ILE A 115 0.94 23.68 14.40
CA ILE A 115 -0.15 22.73 14.68
C ILE A 115 -0.58 22.87 16.15
N CYS A 116 -1.89 23.11 16.35
CA CYS A 116 -2.52 23.35 17.66
C CYS A 116 -2.02 24.60 18.41
N GLU A 117 -1.16 25.43 17.81
CA GLU A 117 -0.71 26.72 18.35
C GLU A 117 -1.37 27.90 17.62
N THR A 118 -1.23 27.94 16.31
CA THR A 118 -1.78 29.02 15.46
C THR A 118 -2.77 28.51 14.43
N THR A 119 -2.89 27.18 14.26
CA THR A 119 -3.81 26.52 13.35
C THR A 119 -4.50 25.33 14.05
N GLY A 120 -5.31 24.57 13.29
CA GLY A 120 -6.00 23.37 13.78
C GLY A 120 -5.07 22.21 14.09
N SER A 121 -5.66 21.05 14.40
CA SER A 121 -4.95 19.80 14.62
C SER A 121 -4.50 19.15 13.30
N VAL A 122 -3.76 18.04 13.41
CA VAL A 122 -3.32 17.21 12.28
C VAL A 122 -4.12 15.91 12.22
N ASN A 123 -4.36 15.38 11.01
CA ASN A 123 -5.04 14.11 10.77
C ASN A 123 -4.04 13.00 10.41
N PRO A 124 -3.56 12.20 11.38
CA PRO A 124 -2.63 11.12 11.11
C PRO A 124 -3.32 9.96 10.35
N VAL A 125 -2.64 9.41 9.35
CA VAL A 125 -3.13 8.27 8.57
C VAL A 125 -2.28 7.05 8.85
N VAL A 126 -2.86 6.04 9.52
CA VAL A 126 -2.20 4.78 9.85
C VAL A 126 -3.06 3.60 9.40
N CYS A 127 -2.46 2.75 8.57
CA CYS A 127 -3.06 1.55 8.01
C CYS A 127 -2.52 0.29 8.70
N GLU A 128 -3.28 -0.81 8.67
CA GLU A 128 -2.86 -2.02 9.35
C GLU A 128 -3.32 -3.31 8.68
N CYS A 129 -2.56 -4.38 8.92
CA CYS A 129 -2.99 -5.76 8.75
C CYS A 129 -2.55 -6.60 9.94
N ASN A 130 -3.25 -7.71 10.20
CA ASN A 130 -3.00 -8.56 11.36
C ASN A 130 -1.88 -9.58 11.10
N ASP A 131 -0.73 -9.42 11.74
CA ASP A 131 0.45 -10.28 11.59
C ASP A 131 0.56 -11.41 12.65
N SER A 132 -0.47 -11.62 13.49
CA SER A 132 -0.46 -12.62 14.57
C SER A 132 -0.17 -14.07 14.12
N GLY A 133 -0.23 -14.33 12.83
CA GLY A 133 0.14 -15.62 12.24
C GLY A 133 1.62 -15.96 12.37
N LEU A 134 2.49 -14.95 12.35
CA LEU A 134 3.95 -15.07 12.42
C LEU A 134 4.59 -14.24 13.54
N ASN A 135 3.89 -13.21 14.02
CA ASN A 135 4.38 -12.28 15.03
C ASN A 135 3.74 -12.51 16.39
N ASP A 136 4.51 -12.36 17.46
CA ASP A 136 3.98 -12.15 18.82
C ASP A 136 3.33 -10.76 18.91
N ILE A 137 2.16 -10.61 18.29
CA ILE A 137 1.45 -9.34 18.20
C ILE A 137 1.06 -8.78 19.59
N ARG A 138 0.88 -9.66 20.60
CA ARG A 138 0.49 -9.27 21.97
C ARG A 138 1.64 -8.62 22.75
N GLY A 139 2.89 -8.83 22.31
CA GLY A 139 4.06 -8.22 22.91
C GLY A 139 4.18 -6.71 22.62
N LEU A 140 3.39 -6.17 21.69
CA LEU A 140 3.35 -4.73 21.32
C LEU A 140 4.76 -4.17 21.03
N HIS A 141 5.53 -4.89 20.22
CA HIS A 141 6.96 -4.63 19.99
C HIS A 141 7.27 -3.37 19.16
N VAL A 142 6.29 -2.79 18.48
CA VAL A 142 6.47 -1.55 17.71
C VAL A 142 6.49 -0.36 18.65
N THR A 143 7.55 0.48 18.53
CA THR A 143 7.75 1.69 19.31
C THR A 143 7.85 2.94 18.43
N GLU A 144 7.94 4.10 19.04
CA GLU A 144 8.09 5.40 18.36
C GLU A 144 9.38 5.46 17.53
N GLU A 145 10.50 4.91 18.03
CA GLU A 145 11.78 4.88 17.32
C GLU A 145 11.67 4.13 15.98
N HIS A 146 10.87 3.06 15.93
CA HIS A 146 10.65 2.31 14.71
C HIS A 146 9.88 3.12 13.65
N VAL A 147 8.98 4.00 14.09
CA VAL A 147 8.25 4.92 13.21
C VAL A 147 9.21 5.96 12.63
N PHE A 148 10.02 6.59 13.46
CA PHE A 148 10.99 7.58 13.00
C PHE A 148 12.05 6.97 12.09
N ALA A 149 12.48 5.74 12.37
CA ALA A 149 13.41 5.00 11.51
C ALA A 149 12.80 4.71 10.13
N ALA A 150 11.52 4.30 10.06
CA ALA A 150 10.84 4.06 8.79
C ALA A 150 10.67 5.35 7.97
N LEU A 151 10.33 6.48 8.62
CA LEU A 151 10.24 7.79 7.97
C LEU A 151 11.60 8.26 7.43
N ALA A 152 12.67 8.04 8.18
CA ALA A 152 14.04 8.40 7.79
C ALA A 152 14.58 7.52 6.64
N ASP A 153 14.09 6.28 6.48
CA ASP A 153 14.49 5.34 5.42
C ASP A 153 13.80 5.62 4.07
N CYS A 154 12.87 6.58 3.99
CA CYS A 154 12.08 6.83 2.79
C CYS A 154 12.94 7.19 1.57
N ARG A 155 12.82 6.38 0.51
CA ARG A 155 13.55 6.50 -0.75
C ARG A 155 12.73 5.99 -1.93
N ALA A 156 13.14 6.35 -3.16
CA ALA A 156 12.46 5.92 -4.37
C ALA A 156 12.69 4.42 -4.68
N ASP A 157 13.88 3.89 -4.39
CA ASP A 157 14.18 2.47 -4.57
C ASP A 157 14.16 1.75 -3.21
N PHE A 158 12.97 1.30 -2.82
CA PHE A 158 12.68 0.59 -1.57
C PHE A 158 12.57 -0.91 -1.79
N ALA A 159 12.74 -1.70 -0.72
CA ALA A 159 12.56 -3.15 -0.74
C ALA A 159 11.07 -3.55 -0.73
N GLU A 160 10.77 -4.74 -1.25
CA GLU A 160 9.44 -5.36 -1.25
C GLU A 160 9.47 -6.72 -0.52
N GLY A 161 8.31 -7.36 -0.34
CA GLY A 161 8.19 -8.65 0.35
C GLY A 161 8.13 -8.55 1.87
N ALA A 162 8.94 -9.34 2.55
CA ALA A 162 8.94 -9.51 4.01
C ALA A 162 9.68 -8.38 4.76
N VAL A 163 9.37 -7.12 4.49
CA VAL A 163 10.04 -5.93 5.04
C VAL A 163 9.05 -4.99 5.72
N GLY A 164 9.51 -4.22 6.68
CA GLY A 164 8.70 -3.24 7.41
C GLY A 164 7.42 -3.86 7.97
N ALA A 165 6.29 -3.20 7.79
CA ALA A 165 4.97 -3.72 8.17
C ALA A 165 4.63 -5.07 7.50
N GLY A 166 5.26 -5.39 6.36
CA GLY A 166 5.06 -6.64 5.63
C GLY A 166 5.74 -7.87 6.25
N ARG A 167 6.60 -7.70 7.27
CA ARG A 167 7.43 -8.78 7.82
C ARG A 167 6.62 -9.99 8.29
N GLY A 168 5.53 -9.81 9.03
CA GLY A 168 4.70 -10.88 9.58
C GLY A 168 3.49 -11.28 8.73
N MET A 169 3.30 -10.69 7.55
CA MET A 169 2.09 -10.82 6.73
C MET A 169 2.06 -12.12 5.91
N ARG A 170 0.85 -12.66 5.71
CA ARG A 170 0.58 -13.85 4.91
C ARG A 170 -0.47 -13.53 3.85
N CYS A 171 -0.17 -13.78 2.59
CA CYS A 171 -1.08 -13.55 1.47
C CYS A 171 -1.32 -14.87 0.74
N HIS A 172 -2.57 -15.24 0.51
CA HIS A 172 -2.95 -16.54 -0.04
C HIS A 172 -2.29 -17.74 0.70
N GLY A 173 -2.18 -17.65 2.03
CA GLY A 173 -1.52 -18.68 2.82
C GLY A 173 -0.01 -18.78 2.69
N LEU A 174 0.58 -18.06 1.75
CA LEU A 174 2.01 -17.91 1.53
C LEU A 174 2.56 -16.66 2.25
N LYS A 175 3.88 -16.50 2.26
CA LYS A 175 4.49 -15.28 2.78
C LYS A 175 4.15 -14.11 1.85
N GLY A 176 3.42 -13.15 2.39
CA GLY A 176 3.08 -11.89 1.75
C GLY A 176 3.93 -10.72 2.24
N GLY A 177 3.40 -9.51 2.21
CA GLY A 177 4.07 -8.31 2.72
C GLY A 177 3.87 -7.08 1.87
N ILE A 178 4.94 -6.31 1.67
CA ILE A 178 4.94 -5.11 0.84
C ILE A 178 5.09 -5.51 -0.63
N GLY A 179 4.22 -4.97 -1.48
CA GLY A 179 4.35 -5.11 -2.93
C GLY A 179 4.00 -3.82 -3.64
N SER A 180 4.57 -3.63 -4.82
CA SER A 180 4.35 -2.40 -5.57
C SER A 180 4.39 -2.65 -7.07
N ALA A 181 3.72 -1.77 -7.83
CA ALA A 181 3.79 -1.73 -9.29
C ALA A 181 3.43 -0.34 -9.80
N SER A 182 3.77 -0.04 -11.05
CA SER A 182 3.38 1.19 -11.73
C SER A 182 2.99 0.95 -13.18
N ARG A 183 2.19 1.87 -13.74
CA ARG A 183 1.82 1.91 -15.17
C ARG A 183 1.94 3.33 -15.70
N GLN A 184 2.38 3.41 -16.94
CA GLN A 184 2.40 4.66 -17.70
C GLN A 184 1.16 4.78 -18.57
N VAL A 185 0.61 5.98 -18.63
CA VAL A 185 -0.59 6.34 -19.40
C VAL A 185 -0.29 7.60 -20.22
N GLU A 186 -0.57 7.55 -21.51
CA GLU A 186 -0.46 8.71 -22.41
C GLU A 186 -1.77 9.49 -22.42
N LEU A 187 -1.71 10.78 -22.10
CA LEU A 187 -2.84 11.72 -22.17
C LEU A 187 -2.35 13.03 -22.80
N ASP A 188 -2.99 13.46 -23.87
CA ASP A 188 -2.67 14.71 -24.60
C ASP A 188 -1.19 14.82 -24.99
N GLY A 189 -0.56 13.69 -25.38
CA GLY A 189 0.85 13.63 -25.78
C GLY A 189 1.86 13.71 -24.63
N LYS A 190 1.40 13.59 -23.39
CA LYS A 190 2.25 13.54 -22.20
C LYS A 190 2.09 12.19 -21.48
N THR A 191 3.21 11.62 -21.04
CA THR A 191 3.24 10.41 -20.23
C THR A 191 3.02 10.77 -18.77
N TYR A 192 2.05 10.09 -18.16
CA TYR A 192 1.74 10.14 -16.73
C TYR A 192 1.92 8.78 -16.09
N THR A 193 2.08 8.75 -14.77
CA THR A 193 2.28 7.53 -14.01
C THR A 193 1.15 7.30 -13.01
N ILE A 194 0.71 6.04 -12.90
CA ILE A 194 -0.09 5.53 -11.79
C ILE A 194 0.72 4.44 -11.12
N GLY A 195 0.87 4.53 -9.80
CA GLY A 195 1.52 3.52 -8.98
C GLY A 195 0.61 2.98 -7.89
N ALA A 196 0.87 1.74 -7.48
CA ALA A 196 0.23 1.11 -6.34
C ALA A 196 1.27 0.59 -5.35
N LEU A 197 0.96 0.68 -4.06
CA LEU A 197 1.65 0.00 -2.95
C LEU A 197 0.61 -0.81 -2.19
N VAL A 198 0.91 -2.07 -1.88
CA VAL A 198 0.05 -2.89 -1.02
C VAL A 198 0.80 -3.37 0.23
N LEU A 199 0.05 -3.48 1.34
CA LEU A 199 0.38 -4.33 2.48
C LEU A 199 -0.55 -5.53 2.40
N SER A 200 -0.08 -6.67 1.88
CA SER A 200 -0.89 -7.84 1.56
C SER A 200 -0.86 -8.89 2.67
N ASN A 201 -2.03 -9.20 3.21
CA ASN A 201 -2.22 -10.22 4.27
C ASN A 201 -3.63 -10.80 4.16
N HIS A 202 -4.04 -11.32 2.99
CA HIS A 202 -5.41 -11.72 2.69
C HIS A 202 -5.49 -12.96 1.82
N ALA A 203 -6.71 -13.45 1.60
CA ALA A 203 -7.11 -14.50 0.69
C ALA A 203 -6.58 -15.91 1.03
N VAL A 204 -7.04 -16.90 0.31
CA VAL A 204 -6.71 -18.33 0.52
C VAL A 204 -5.90 -18.88 -0.65
N PHE A 205 -5.08 -19.91 -0.39
CA PHE A 205 -4.14 -20.47 -1.37
C PHE A 205 -4.85 -21.07 -2.58
N ASP A 206 -5.92 -21.80 -2.36
CA ASP A 206 -6.61 -22.54 -3.42
C ASP A 206 -7.25 -21.60 -4.47
N ASP A 207 -7.49 -20.35 -4.12
CA ASP A 207 -8.06 -19.34 -5.01
C ASP A 207 -6.98 -18.53 -5.75
N LEU A 208 -5.68 -18.71 -5.40
CA LEU A 208 -4.62 -17.87 -5.98
C LEU A 208 -4.52 -18.05 -7.50
N VAL A 209 -4.59 -16.93 -8.19
CA VAL A 209 -4.36 -16.80 -9.64
C VAL A 209 -3.13 -15.93 -9.89
N VAL A 210 -2.14 -16.48 -10.58
CA VAL A 210 -0.89 -15.79 -10.90
C VAL A 210 -0.89 -15.43 -12.38
N ALA A 211 -1.00 -14.14 -12.69
CA ALA A 211 -1.03 -13.63 -14.06
C ALA A 211 -2.04 -14.39 -14.96
N GLY A 212 -3.24 -14.65 -14.44
CA GLY A 212 -4.32 -15.36 -15.15
C GLY A 212 -4.25 -16.89 -15.09
N THR A 213 -3.26 -17.47 -14.40
CA THR A 213 -3.09 -18.93 -14.27
C THR A 213 -3.39 -19.37 -12.84
N PRO A 214 -4.34 -20.29 -12.59
CA PRO A 214 -4.58 -20.84 -11.26
C PRO A 214 -3.34 -21.50 -10.69
N ILE A 215 -3.08 -21.28 -9.39
CA ILE A 215 -1.86 -21.77 -8.71
C ILE A 215 -1.71 -23.29 -8.81
N GLN A 216 -2.81 -24.08 -8.77
CA GLN A 216 -2.80 -25.54 -8.86
C GLN A 216 -2.31 -26.05 -10.24
N THR A 217 -2.35 -25.19 -11.26
CA THR A 217 -1.76 -25.47 -12.58
C THR A 217 -0.26 -25.24 -12.58
N LEU A 218 0.20 -24.32 -11.73
CA LEU A 218 1.61 -23.94 -11.63
C LEU A 218 2.36 -24.85 -10.66
N LEU A 219 1.74 -25.26 -9.56
CA LEU A 219 2.40 -25.95 -8.45
C LEU A 219 1.57 -27.14 -7.94
N ASP A 220 2.22 -28.29 -7.69
CA ASP A 220 1.65 -29.39 -6.91
C ASP A 220 2.03 -29.19 -5.41
N ALA A 221 1.68 -28.02 -4.87
CA ALA A 221 1.96 -27.66 -3.48
C ALA A 221 0.69 -27.72 -2.65
N LYS A 222 0.80 -28.28 -1.43
CA LYS A 222 -0.29 -28.29 -0.44
C LYS A 222 0.05 -27.32 0.67
N ILE A 223 -0.75 -26.27 0.79
CA ILE A 223 -0.70 -25.33 1.92
C ILE A 223 -1.84 -25.72 2.89
N PRO A 224 -1.61 -25.75 4.21
CA PRO A 224 -2.68 -26.04 5.16
C PRO A 224 -3.89 -25.14 4.94
N PRO A 225 -5.13 -25.67 4.93
CA PRO A 225 -6.34 -24.88 4.77
C PRO A 225 -6.39 -23.76 5.81
N HIS A 226 -6.78 -22.56 5.39
CA HIS A 226 -6.99 -21.41 6.26
C HIS A 226 -8.17 -20.59 5.75
N GLU A 227 -8.81 -19.88 6.67
CA GLU A 227 -9.91 -18.98 6.33
C GLU A 227 -9.36 -17.61 5.89
N ASP A 228 -10.09 -16.92 5.01
CA ASP A 228 -9.82 -15.53 4.66
C ASP A 228 -10.24 -14.60 5.82
N LYS A 229 -9.32 -14.41 6.76
CA LYS A 229 -9.45 -13.54 7.94
C LYS A 229 -8.32 -12.51 8.00
N GLY A 230 -7.78 -12.22 6.87
CA GLY A 230 -6.66 -11.28 6.74
C GLY A 230 -7.12 -9.86 6.48
N SER A 231 -6.30 -9.10 5.77
CA SER A 231 -6.58 -7.74 5.31
C SER A 231 -5.64 -7.38 4.18
N ILE A 232 -6.00 -6.39 3.36
CA ILE A 232 -5.07 -5.74 2.45
C ILE A 232 -5.30 -4.24 2.45
N ILE A 233 -4.21 -3.50 2.58
CA ILE A 233 -4.22 -2.06 2.34
C ILE A 233 -3.64 -1.80 0.96
N THR A 234 -4.33 -0.98 0.18
CA THR A 234 -3.87 -0.52 -1.13
C THR A 234 -3.74 1.00 -1.13
N VAL A 235 -2.57 1.52 -1.47
CA VAL A 235 -2.39 2.94 -1.73
C VAL A 235 -2.11 3.14 -3.22
N LEU A 236 -2.86 4.05 -3.84
CA LEU A 236 -2.71 4.46 -5.23
C LEU A 236 -2.16 5.89 -5.27
N ALA A 237 -1.13 6.12 -6.06
CA ALA A 237 -0.58 7.44 -6.33
C ALA A 237 -0.58 7.74 -7.82
N THR A 238 -0.72 9.01 -8.20
CA THR A 238 -0.59 9.45 -9.59
C THR A 238 -0.13 10.90 -9.69
N ASP A 239 0.49 11.27 -10.81
CA ASP A 239 0.79 12.64 -11.20
C ASP A 239 -0.21 13.21 -12.22
N ILE A 240 -1.34 12.51 -12.45
CA ILE A 240 -2.44 12.98 -13.28
C ILE A 240 -3.29 13.97 -12.46
N PRO A 241 -3.65 15.15 -12.99
CA PRO A 241 -4.57 16.03 -12.30
C PRO A 241 -5.97 15.42 -12.25
N LEU A 242 -6.38 15.02 -11.05
CA LEU A 242 -7.66 14.39 -10.77
C LEU A 242 -8.37 15.15 -9.64
N SER A 243 -9.71 15.22 -9.72
CA SER A 243 -10.54 15.61 -8.58
C SER A 243 -10.63 14.48 -7.54
N GLU A 244 -11.02 14.82 -6.30
CA GLU A 244 -11.31 13.85 -5.23
C GLU A 244 -12.31 12.78 -5.71
N ARG A 245 -13.40 13.19 -6.38
CA ARG A 245 -14.39 12.28 -6.96
C ARG A 245 -13.75 11.28 -7.95
N GLN A 246 -12.81 11.72 -8.78
CA GLN A 246 -12.12 10.84 -9.74
C GLN A 246 -11.16 9.89 -9.02
N LEU A 247 -10.43 10.34 -7.98
CA LEU A 247 -9.61 9.49 -7.12
C LEU A 247 -10.45 8.39 -6.45
N ARG A 248 -11.63 8.73 -5.92
CA ARG A 248 -12.57 7.74 -5.36
C ARG A 248 -12.99 6.69 -6.39
N ARG A 249 -13.21 7.09 -7.64
CA ARG A 249 -13.47 6.14 -8.74
C ARG A 249 -12.28 5.23 -9.03
N LEU A 250 -11.04 5.69 -8.85
CA LEU A 250 -9.85 4.83 -8.93
C LEU A 250 -9.83 3.82 -7.77
N CYS A 251 -10.11 4.26 -6.53
CA CYS A 251 -10.20 3.37 -5.36
C CYS A 251 -11.14 2.18 -5.62
N HIS A 252 -12.32 2.42 -6.21
CA HIS A 252 -13.27 1.35 -6.55
C HIS A 252 -12.70 0.32 -7.54
N ARG A 253 -11.69 0.64 -8.36
CA ARG A 253 -11.08 -0.27 -9.33
C ARG A 253 -9.99 -1.15 -8.73
N ALA A 254 -9.53 -0.85 -7.52
CA ALA A 254 -8.61 -1.74 -6.81
C ALA A 254 -9.20 -3.15 -6.63
N LEU A 255 -10.51 -3.26 -6.36
CA LEU A 255 -11.21 -4.55 -6.27
C LEU A 255 -11.03 -5.42 -7.53
N VAL A 256 -10.95 -4.80 -8.73
CA VAL A 256 -10.74 -5.55 -9.98
C VAL A 256 -9.36 -6.22 -9.99
N GLY A 257 -8.33 -5.51 -9.51
CA GLY A 257 -6.97 -6.07 -9.37
C GLY A 257 -6.91 -7.19 -8.33
N LEU A 258 -7.54 -6.99 -7.16
CA LEU A 258 -7.64 -8.01 -6.11
C LEU A 258 -8.36 -9.27 -6.60
N SER A 259 -9.49 -9.12 -7.30
CA SER A 259 -10.24 -10.26 -7.84
C SER A 259 -9.45 -11.06 -8.88
N ARG A 260 -8.54 -10.42 -9.63
CA ARG A 260 -7.66 -11.10 -10.59
C ARG A 260 -6.62 -12.00 -9.94
N THR A 261 -6.27 -11.74 -8.68
CA THR A 261 -5.40 -12.65 -7.89
C THR A 261 -6.18 -13.75 -7.19
N GLY A 262 -7.52 -13.79 -7.33
CA GLY A 262 -8.39 -14.78 -6.73
C GLY A 262 -9.02 -14.35 -5.40
N SER A 263 -8.79 -13.12 -4.94
CA SER A 263 -9.44 -12.62 -3.71
C SER A 263 -10.93 -12.38 -3.93
N PHE A 264 -11.75 -12.88 -3.02
CA PHE A 264 -13.20 -12.61 -2.95
C PHE A 264 -13.59 -11.63 -1.82
N CYS A 265 -12.59 -11.06 -1.11
CA CYS A 265 -12.78 -10.11 -0.02
C CYS A 265 -13.70 -10.66 1.08
N GLY A 266 -13.24 -11.69 1.79
CA GLY A 266 -14.03 -12.41 2.80
C GLY A 266 -14.50 -11.52 3.96
N ASN A 267 -15.61 -11.89 4.62
CA ASN A 267 -16.20 -11.09 5.70
C ASN A 267 -15.26 -10.74 6.86
N GLY A 268 -14.26 -11.59 7.14
CA GLY A 268 -13.25 -11.38 8.18
C GLY A 268 -12.01 -10.60 7.73
N SER A 269 -12.01 -10.10 6.50
CA SER A 269 -10.90 -9.38 5.88
C SER A 269 -11.17 -7.87 5.82
N GLY A 270 -10.12 -7.05 5.89
CA GLY A 270 -10.21 -5.59 5.78
C GLY A 270 -9.55 -5.11 4.49
N GLU A 271 -10.33 -4.72 3.49
CA GLU A 271 -9.83 -4.18 2.21
C GLU A 271 -10.07 -2.68 2.17
N ILE A 272 -9.00 -1.93 2.37
CA ILE A 272 -9.03 -0.46 2.42
C ILE A 272 -8.13 0.10 1.34
N VAL A 273 -8.64 1.09 0.61
CA VAL A 273 -7.94 1.75 -0.49
C VAL A 273 -7.86 3.24 -0.22
N ILE A 274 -6.67 3.82 -0.37
CA ILE A 274 -6.42 5.26 -0.35
C ILE A 274 -5.81 5.64 -1.69
N ALA A 275 -6.28 6.72 -2.31
CA ALA A 275 -5.71 7.27 -3.53
C ALA A 275 -5.37 8.74 -3.36
N PHE A 276 -4.26 9.19 -3.94
CA PHE A 276 -3.91 10.61 -3.99
C PHE A 276 -3.27 11.00 -5.33
N THR A 277 -3.33 12.30 -5.64
CA THR A 277 -2.61 12.86 -6.80
C THR A 277 -1.58 13.88 -6.35
N THR A 278 -0.37 13.82 -6.92
CA THR A 278 0.68 14.81 -6.69
C THR A 278 0.56 16.04 -7.59
N ALA A 279 -0.38 16.03 -8.54
CA ALA A 279 -0.57 17.14 -9.50
C ALA A 279 -1.33 18.34 -8.92
N ASN A 280 -2.29 18.08 -8.02
CA ASN A 280 -3.09 19.10 -7.36
C ASN A 280 -2.62 19.29 -5.91
N ARG A 281 -2.33 20.52 -5.54
CA ARG A 281 -1.87 20.90 -4.21
C ARG A 281 -2.87 21.84 -3.55
N VAL A 282 -3.12 21.62 -2.27
CA VAL A 282 -4.00 22.47 -1.44
C VAL A 282 -3.15 23.11 -0.35
N PRO A 283 -2.76 24.39 -0.51
CA PRO A 283 -1.98 25.08 0.50
C PRO A 283 -2.78 25.24 1.78
N HIS A 284 -2.14 25.03 2.93
CA HIS A 284 -2.76 25.23 4.25
C HIS A 284 -3.14 26.70 4.47
N TYR A 285 -2.24 27.61 4.09
CA TYR A 285 -2.47 29.04 4.07
C TYR A 285 -2.56 29.56 2.65
N SER A 286 -3.56 30.39 2.36
CA SER A 286 -3.73 31.00 1.04
C SER A 286 -4.30 32.42 1.16
N GLU A 287 -3.69 33.37 0.46
CA GLU A 287 -4.25 34.69 0.28
C GLU A 287 -5.43 34.70 -0.71
N LYS A 288 -5.58 33.65 -1.52
CA LYS A 288 -6.63 33.49 -2.51
C LYS A 288 -7.76 32.65 -1.98
N ALA A 289 -8.99 33.14 -2.04
CA ALA A 289 -10.18 32.38 -1.70
C ALA A 289 -10.53 31.28 -2.72
N ILE A 290 -10.07 31.42 -3.98
CA ILE A 290 -10.33 30.46 -5.06
C ILE A 290 -9.00 29.87 -5.53
N LEU A 291 -8.88 28.54 -5.42
CA LEU A 291 -7.70 27.79 -5.86
C LEU A 291 -7.98 27.15 -7.23
N PRO A 292 -7.07 27.29 -8.22
CA PRO A 292 -7.18 26.56 -9.48
C PRO A 292 -6.82 25.07 -9.25
N MET A 293 -7.67 24.17 -9.74
CA MET A 293 -7.44 22.71 -9.68
C MET A 293 -7.57 22.13 -11.09
N GLY A 294 -6.60 21.30 -11.46
CA GLY A 294 -6.69 20.52 -12.70
C GLY A 294 -7.63 19.33 -12.53
N MET A 295 -8.35 18.98 -13.59
CA MET A 295 -9.22 17.81 -13.60
C MET A 295 -9.20 17.15 -14.98
N LEU A 296 -9.08 15.82 -15.01
CA LEU A 296 -9.20 15.03 -16.23
C LEU A 296 -10.65 15.04 -16.73
N HIS A 297 -10.85 15.13 -18.05
CA HIS A 297 -12.17 14.91 -18.62
C HIS A 297 -12.60 13.45 -18.40
N ASP A 298 -13.83 13.22 -17.91
CA ASP A 298 -14.29 11.89 -17.47
C ASP A 298 -14.25 10.83 -18.59
N ASP A 299 -14.45 11.20 -19.84
CA ASP A 299 -14.38 10.27 -20.98
C ASP A 299 -12.95 9.75 -21.25
N ALA A 300 -11.92 10.43 -20.73
CA ALA A 300 -10.52 10.03 -20.81
C ALA A 300 -10.06 9.12 -19.65
N ILE A 301 -10.94 8.77 -18.69
CA ILE A 301 -10.55 8.07 -17.45
C ILE A 301 -10.30 6.56 -17.62
N ASN A 302 -10.80 5.92 -18.68
CA ASN A 302 -10.74 4.46 -18.85
C ASN A 302 -9.31 3.87 -18.85
N PRO A 303 -8.28 4.50 -19.44
CA PRO A 303 -6.89 4.02 -19.30
C PRO A 303 -6.44 3.95 -17.84
N LEU A 304 -6.86 4.90 -16.99
CA LEU A 304 -6.53 4.94 -15.58
C LEU A 304 -7.18 3.77 -14.81
N PHE A 305 -8.42 3.42 -15.13
CA PHE A 305 -9.11 2.27 -14.54
C PHE A 305 -8.39 0.96 -14.85
N ARG A 306 -7.90 0.82 -16.09
CA ARG A 306 -7.07 -0.31 -16.49
C ARG A 306 -5.76 -0.32 -15.72
N ALA A 307 -5.07 0.83 -15.67
CA ALA A 307 -3.79 0.98 -14.96
C ALA A 307 -3.91 0.57 -13.49
N VAL A 308 -4.95 1.02 -12.78
CA VAL A 308 -5.20 0.64 -11.39
C VAL A 308 -5.38 -0.87 -11.24
N ALA A 309 -6.22 -1.50 -12.09
CA ALA A 309 -6.44 -2.94 -12.03
C ALA A 309 -5.14 -3.73 -12.24
N GLU A 310 -4.31 -3.31 -13.21
CA GLU A 310 -3.02 -3.94 -13.49
C GLU A 310 -1.99 -3.69 -12.39
N CYS A 311 -1.90 -2.45 -11.85
CA CYS A 311 -0.99 -2.13 -10.74
C CYS A 311 -1.33 -2.94 -9.48
N VAL A 312 -2.60 -3.03 -9.11
CA VAL A 312 -3.01 -3.75 -7.89
C VAL A 312 -2.78 -5.25 -8.02
N GLU A 313 -3.17 -5.87 -9.15
CA GLU A 313 -2.87 -7.27 -9.43
C GLU A 313 -1.36 -7.54 -9.32
N GLU A 314 -0.53 -6.74 -9.98
CA GLU A 314 0.92 -6.92 -9.96
C GLU A 314 1.54 -6.63 -8.60
N SER A 315 1.04 -5.63 -7.85
CA SER A 315 1.54 -5.35 -6.49
C SER A 315 1.30 -6.51 -5.54
N VAL A 316 0.15 -7.20 -5.61
CA VAL A 316 -0.10 -8.40 -4.81
C VAL A 316 0.88 -9.52 -5.19
N LEU A 317 1.07 -9.78 -6.49
CA LEU A 317 2.03 -10.78 -6.95
C LEU A 317 3.47 -10.41 -6.59
N SER A 318 3.82 -9.11 -6.67
CA SER A 318 5.13 -8.62 -6.24
C SER A 318 5.39 -8.93 -4.77
N SER A 319 4.40 -8.70 -3.90
CA SER A 319 4.53 -9.00 -2.47
C SER A 319 4.83 -10.47 -2.17
N LEU A 320 4.29 -11.39 -2.99
CA LEU A 320 4.51 -12.84 -2.89
C LEU A 320 5.86 -13.28 -3.45
N LEU A 321 6.28 -12.68 -4.58
CA LEU A 321 7.49 -13.06 -5.31
C LEU A 321 8.77 -12.50 -4.69
N HIS A 322 8.70 -11.32 -4.04
CA HIS A 322 9.82 -10.70 -3.34
C HIS A 322 9.91 -11.09 -1.86
N ALA A 323 8.93 -11.85 -1.34
CA ALA A 323 9.01 -12.38 0.01
C ALA A 323 10.07 -13.48 0.12
N GLU A 324 10.57 -13.67 1.33
CA GLU A 324 11.38 -14.82 1.74
C GLU A 324 10.56 -15.73 2.66
N THR A 325 10.91 -17.01 2.76
CA THR A 325 10.34 -17.93 3.75
C THR A 325 10.69 -17.45 5.17
N VAL A 326 9.68 -17.28 6.02
CA VAL A 326 9.85 -16.75 7.38
C VAL A 326 9.38 -17.77 8.42
N THR A 327 10.22 -17.98 9.44
CA THR A 327 9.85 -18.68 10.67
C THR A 327 9.71 -17.66 11.79
N GLY A 328 8.57 -17.67 12.48
CA GLY A 328 8.26 -16.69 13.54
C GLY A 328 7.57 -17.31 14.74
N TYR A 329 6.57 -16.66 15.27
CA TYR A 329 5.90 -16.96 16.52
C TYR A 329 5.48 -18.43 16.65
N HIS A 330 5.87 -19.06 17.77
CA HIS A 330 5.70 -20.49 18.04
C HIS A 330 6.38 -21.42 17.03
N GLY A 331 7.45 -20.99 16.36
CA GLY A 331 8.16 -21.78 15.36
C GLY A 331 7.37 -22.02 14.06
N ARG A 332 6.29 -21.25 13.83
CA ARG A 332 5.51 -21.33 12.58
C ARG A 332 6.33 -20.86 11.41
N THR A 333 6.39 -21.66 10.36
CA THR A 333 7.07 -21.31 9.12
C THR A 333 6.04 -21.07 8.02
N VAL A 334 6.17 -19.97 7.31
CA VAL A 334 5.36 -19.63 6.12
C VAL A 334 6.29 -19.48 4.94
N ARG A 335 6.06 -20.32 3.91
CA ARG A 335 6.86 -20.36 2.70
C ARG A 335 6.51 -19.20 1.76
N CYS A 336 7.48 -18.69 1.02
CA CYS A 336 7.27 -17.74 -0.05
C CYS A 336 6.95 -18.44 -1.38
N LEU A 337 6.32 -17.70 -2.30
CA LEU A 337 5.95 -18.22 -3.62
C LEU A 337 7.20 -18.52 -4.47
N SER A 338 8.23 -17.68 -4.38
CA SER A 338 9.48 -17.84 -5.13
C SER A 338 10.18 -19.17 -4.84
N ASP A 339 10.27 -19.59 -3.56
CA ASP A 339 10.86 -20.88 -3.19
C ASP A 339 10.09 -22.06 -3.80
N LEU A 340 8.74 -21.98 -3.79
CA LEU A 340 7.89 -23.04 -4.37
C LEU A 340 8.03 -23.14 -5.89
N LEU A 341 8.20 -21.99 -6.58
CA LEU A 341 8.38 -21.95 -8.02
C LEU A 341 9.78 -22.45 -8.44
N ASP A 342 10.80 -22.22 -7.63
CA ASP A 342 12.18 -22.63 -7.90
C ASP A 342 12.42 -24.14 -7.63
N GLU A 343 11.56 -24.79 -6.83
CA GLU A 343 11.60 -26.24 -6.57
C GLU A 343 10.99 -27.08 -7.71
N LYS A 344 10.32 -26.47 -8.69
CA LYS A 344 9.68 -27.12 -9.84
C LYS A 344 10.69 -27.39 -10.95
#